data_52fd5aa5123a0f25469fe130d92ee703
#
_entry.id   52fd5aa5123a0f25469fe130d92ee703
#
_cell.length_a   1.000
_cell.length_b   1.000
_cell.length_c   1.000
_cell.angle_alpha   90.00
_cell.angle_beta   90.00
_cell.angle_gamma   90.00
#
_symmetry.space_group_name_H-M   'P 1'
#
loop_
_entity.id
_entity.type
_entity.pdbx_description
1 polymer ?
#
loop_
_entity_poly.entity_id
_entity_poly.type
_entity_poly.pdbx_seq_one_letter_code
_entity_poly.pdbx_strand_id
1 'polypeptide(L)'
;MKKQLLLAWAIATTVYTNAQTPTTDPVKSQNEVVTADKVEWGWLNPLRGDKSPAAGKLWGDRTKNEPAGFLVKFNKGFSSPPHIHNITYRGVVIQGLLHNDDEKAEKQWLPAGSYWQQPAGEAHITAADGEENMAFLDIQEGPYLVKPTSEAFDNGERPVNVDQSNMVWLHANDIEWVADKSNVETAFLWGSHDENQLRATLLKLPAGFNGSIKNLSPNFRAVVISGNLSHQFSKKEAKNELRPGSYFGAEENAKAFISTTKETVIYIRSNGSFEVK
;
A
#
# COMPACT_ATOMS: atom_id res chain seq x y z
N MET A 1 -71.69 -0.66 -17.73
CA MET A 1 -70.47 -1.47 -17.90
C MET A 1 -69.26 -0.54 -17.80
N LYS A 2 -68.57 -0.48 -16.61
CA LYS A 2 -67.38 0.37 -16.40
C LYS A 2 -66.14 -0.51 -16.66
N LYS A 3 -65.37 -0.19 -17.66
CA LYS A 3 -64.04 -0.82 -17.93
C LYS A 3 -63.03 -0.20 -16.98
N GLN A 4 -62.47 -1.01 -16.09
CA GLN A 4 -61.31 -0.64 -15.29
C GLN A 4 -60.03 -0.88 -16.11
N LEU A 5 -59.24 0.16 -16.30
CA LEU A 5 -57.91 0.11 -16.88
C LEU A 5 -56.91 -0.19 -15.77
N LEU A 6 -56.32 -1.39 -15.77
CA LEU A 6 -55.24 -1.74 -14.91
C LEU A 6 -53.92 -1.20 -15.56
N LEU A 7 -53.33 -0.20 -14.89
CA LEU A 7 -52.01 0.32 -15.26
C LEU A 7 -50.97 -0.55 -14.52
N ALA A 8 -50.26 -1.41 -15.25
CA ALA A 8 -49.10 -2.15 -14.72
C ALA A 8 -47.90 -1.23 -14.73
N TRP A 9 -47.36 -0.90 -13.54
CA TRP A 9 -46.08 -0.24 -13.36
C TRP A 9 -44.99 -1.30 -13.40
N ALA A 10 -44.19 -1.29 -14.47
CA ALA A 10 -42.95 -2.07 -14.52
C ALA A 10 -41.86 -1.28 -13.79
N ILE A 11 -41.48 -1.76 -12.61
CA ILE A 11 -40.28 -1.27 -11.90
C ILE A 11 -39.08 -1.91 -12.55
N ALA A 12 -38.37 -1.14 -13.39
CA ALA A 12 -37.06 -1.54 -13.91
C ALA A 12 -36.02 -1.31 -12.78
N THR A 13 -35.66 -2.38 -12.08
CA THR A 13 -34.49 -2.35 -11.20
C THR A 13 -33.23 -2.42 -12.06
N THR A 14 -32.59 -1.30 -12.29
CA THR A 14 -31.23 -1.25 -12.82
C THR A 14 -30.28 -1.76 -11.75
N VAL A 15 -29.85 -3.00 -11.88
CA VAL A 15 -28.74 -3.54 -11.09
C VAL A 15 -27.47 -2.92 -11.65
N TYR A 16 -26.91 -1.93 -10.96
CA TYR A 16 -25.54 -1.47 -11.22
C TYR A 16 -24.59 -2.56 -10.74
N THR A 17 -24.19 -3.45 -11.64
CA THR A 17 -23.02 -4.29 -11.39
C THR A 17 -21.79 -3.40 -11.55
N ASN A 18 -21.21 -2.95 -10.45
CA ASN A 18 -19.83 -2.48 -10.45
C ASN A 18 -18.96 -3.68 -10.83
N ALA A 19 -18.70 -3.83 -12.12
CA ALA A 19 -17.68 -4.74 -12.60
C ALA A 19 -16.33 -4.13 -12.18
N GLN A 20 -15.85 -4.50 -10.99
CA GLN A 20 -14.44 -4.32 -10.65
C GLN A 20 -13.65 -5.12 -11.69
N THR A 21 -12.92 -4.43 -12.54
CA THR A 21 -11.97 -5.07 -13.44
C THR A 21 -11.02 -5.90 -12.60
N PRO A 22 -10.84 -7.21 -12.87
CA PRO A 22 -9.87 -8.00 -12.12
C PRO A 22 -8.50 -7.36 -12.26
N THR A 23 -7.97 -6.79 -11.21
CA THR A 23 -6.63 -6.22 -11.19
C THR A 23 -5.63 -7.36 -11.00
N THR A 24 -5.30 -8.03 -12.09
CA THR A 24 -4.17 -8.95 -12.10
C THR A 24 -2.89 -8.13 -12.26
N ASP A 25 -1.99 -8.22 -11.29
CA ASP A 25 -0.64 -7.67 -11.45
C ASP A 25 0.08 -8.51 -12.53
N PRO A 26 0.39 -7.94 -13.69
CA PRO A 26 0.98 -8.69 -14.79
C PRO A 26 2.45 -9.08 -14.53
N VAL A 27 3.08 -8.52 -13.51
CA VAL A 27 4.50 -8.72 -13.19
C VAL A 27 4.64 -9.66 -12.00
N LYS A 28 5.01 -10.90 -12.24
CA LYS A 28 5.35 -11.87 -11.17
C LYS A 28 6.48 -11.33 -10.30
N SER A 29 6.36 -11.56 -8.99
CA SER A 29 7.45 -11.24 -8.07
C SER A 29 8.60 -12.24 -8.22
N GLN A 30 9.81 -11.77 -7.90
CA GLN A 30 11.03 -12.56 -7.83
C GLN A 30 11.58 -12.56 -6.41
N ASN A 31 12.48 -13.50 -6.12
CA ASN A 31 13.24 -13.46 -4.88
C ASN A 31 14.26 -12.33 -4.94
N GLU A 32 13.90 -11.20 -4.40
CA GLU A 32 14.73 -9.98 -4.44
C GLU A 32 14.66 -9.22 -3.11
N VAL A 33 15.69 -8.46 -2.82
CA VAL A 33 15.79 -7.64 -1.61
C VAL A 33 16.39 -6.29 -1.96
N VAL A 34 15.75 -5.22 -1.52
CA VAL A 34 16.29 -3.85 -1.54
C VAL A 34 16.34 -3.35 -0.10
N THR A 35 17.54 -3.26 0.46
CA THR A 35 17.70 -2.67 1.80
C THR A 35 17.59 -1.16 1.74
N ALA A 36 17.12 -0.52 2.81
CA ALA A 36 16.85 0.93 2.85
C ALA A 36 18.07 1.80 2.49
N ASP A 37 19.29 1.31 2.75
CA ASP A 37 20.55 1.96 2.40
C ASP A 37 20.93 1.79 0.93
N LYS A 38 20.34 0.82 0.22
CA LYS A 38 20.57 0.58 -1.21
C LYS A 38 19.48 1.16 -2.11
N VAL A 39 18.49 1.83 -1.54
CA VAL A 39 17.44 2.48 -2.32
C VAL A 39 18.06 3.56 -3.19
N GLU A 40 17.81 3.48 -4.49
CA GLU A 40 18.23 4.50 -5.44
C GLU A 40 17.24 5.66 -5.41
N TRP A 41 17.74 6.84 -5.01
CA TRP A 41 16.94 8.05 -4.87
C TRP A 41 17.08 8.98 -6.06
N GLY A 42 15.96 9.52 -6.50
CA GLY A 42 15.85 10.60 -7.46
C GLY A 42 14.77 11.59 -7.05
N TRP A 43 14.39 12.50 -7.93
CA TRP A 43 13.30 13.42 -7.68
C TRP A 43 11.97 12.84 -8.17
N LEU A 44 10.88 13.05 -7.41
CA LEU A 44 9.53 12.65 -7.83
C LEU A 44 9.15 13.36 -9.14
N ASN A 45 9.49 14.65 -9.23
CA ASN A 45 9.44 15.43 -10.47
C ASN A 45 10.83 15.97 -10.79
N PRO A 46 11.60 15.35 -11.71
CA PRO A 46 12.95 15.77 -12.04
C PRO A 46 13.09 17.23 -12.53
N LEU A 47 12.02 17.78 -13.15
CA LEU A 47 12.02 19.16 -13.65
C LEU A 47 12.03 20.20 -12.52
N ARG A 48 11.66 19.83 -11.30
CA ARG A 48 11.64 20.69 -10.12
C ARG A 48 12.92 20.58 -9.28
N GLY A 49 13.77 19.59 -9.55
CA GLY A 49 15.00 19.34 -8.78
C GLY A 49 14.73 19.19 -7.28
N ASP A 50 15.51 19.86 -6.46
CA ASP A 50 15.46 19.84 -4.99
C ASP A 50 14.17 20.41 -4.38
N LYS A 51 13.36 21.11 -5.16
CA LYS A 51 12.00 21.55 -4.77
C LYS A 51 10.95 20.44 -4.88
N SER A 52 11.32 19.31 -5.45
CA SER A 52 10.48 18.10 -5.53
C SER A 52 10.75 17.19 -4.32
N PRO A 53 9.76 16.47 -3.81
CA PRO A 53 10.03 15.35 -2.94
C PRO A 53 11.00 14.36 -3.59
N ALA A 54 11.85 13.73 -2.78
CA ALA A 54 12.71 12.65 -3.28
C ALA A 54 11.87 11.36 -3.41
N ALA A 55 12.14 10.57 -4.45
CA ALA A 55 11.49 9.29 -4.69
C ALA A 55 12.53 8.17 -4.82
N GLY A 56 12.34 7.09 -4.06
CA GLY A 56 13.23 5.92 -4.01
C GLY A 56 12.53 4.69 -4.58
N LYS A 57 13.11 4.06 -5.60
CA LYS A 57 12.54 2.87 -6.24
C LYS A 57 12.67 1.65 -5.34
N LEU A 58 11.58 0.88 -5.20
CA LEU A 58 11.59 -0.46 -4.58
C LEU A 58 11.37 -1.54 -5.64
N TRP A 59 10.27 -1.46 -6.40
CA TRP A 59 10.00 -2.33 -7.56
C TRP A 59 9.23 -1.58 -8.63
N GLY A 60 9.18 -2.13 -9.86
CA GLY A 60 8.50 -1.49 -10.99
C GLY A 60 9.10 -0.15 -11.37
N ASP A 61 8.46 0.54 -12.30
CA ASP A 61 8.85 1.88 -12.74
C ASP A 61 7.62 2.80 -12.78
N ARG A 62 7.53 3.70 -11.81
CA ARG A 62 6.41 4.66 -11.69
C ARG A 62 6.23 5.57 -12.90
N THR A 63 7.20 5.62 -13.81
CA THR A 63 7.13 6.44 -15.04
C THR A 63 6.58 5.67 -16.24
N LYS A 64 6.36 4.36 -16.10
CA LYS A 64 5.82 3.47 -17.13
C LYS A 64 4.41 3.03 -16.80
N ASN A 65 3.73 2.45 -17.78
CA ASN A 65 2.41 1.85 -17.58
C ASN A 65 2.54 0.45 -16.97
N GLU A 66 2.94 0.40 -15.70
CA GLU A 66 3.09 -0.82 -14.92
C GLU A 66 2.88 -0.55 -13.43
N PRO A 67 2.57 -1.58 -12.62
CA PRO A 67 2.53 -1.46 -11.16
C PRO A 67 3.92 -1.09 -10.61
N ALA A 68 3.94 -0.25 -9.57
CA ALA A 68 5.19 0.10 -8.91
C ALA A 68 5.00 0.39 -7.42
N GLY A 69 6.06 0.12 -6.66
CA GLY A 69 6.19 0.53 -5.27
C GLY A 69 7.45 1.37 -5.08
N PHE A 70 7.30 2.48 -4.38
CA PHE A 70 8.38 3.41 -4.18
C PHE A 70 8.25 4.20 -2.87
N LEU A 71 9.36 4.68 -2.37
CA LEU A 71 9.40 5.57 -1.22
C LEU A 71 9.32 7.02 -1.67
N VAL A 72 8.72 7.87 -0.84
CA VAL A 72 8.77 9.33 -1.03
C VAL A 72 9.22 9.99 0.26
N LYS A 73 10.19 10.91 0.16
CA LYS A 73 10.64 11.75 1.27
C LYS A 73 10.23 13.18 1.06
N PHE A 74 9.77 13.80 2.14
CA PHE A 74 9.35 15.19 2.17
C PHE A 74 10.16 15.96 3.21
N ASN A 75 10.55 17.16 2.88
CA ASN A 75 11.15 18.09 3.85
C ASN A 75 10.08 18.55 4.85
N LYS A 76 10.50 18.88 6.08
CA LYS A 76 9.63 19.52 7.06
C LYS A 76 9.00 20.81 6.49
N GLY A 77 7.70 20.98 6.72
CA GLY A 77 6.95 22.13 6.22
C GLY A 77 6.62 22.07 4.71
N PHE A 78 6.90 20.94 4.04
CA PHE A 78 6.47 20.75 2.66
C PHE A 78 4.95 20.82 2.56
N SER A 79 4.45 21.50 1.54
CA SER A 79 3.05 21.43 1.11
C SER A 79 3.00 21.56 -0.41
N SER A 80 2.35 20.60 -1.06
CA SER A 80 2.09 20.72 -2.49
C SER A 80 1.00 21.77 -2.77
N PRO A 81 0.99 22.39 -3.94
CA PRO A 81 -0.23 23.03 -4.42
C PRO A 81 -1.31 21.95 -4.67
N PRO A 82 -2.61 22.34 -4.69
CA PRO A 82 -3.68 21.42 -5.08
C PRO A 82 -3.44 20.81 -6.45
N HIS A 83 -3.59 19.49 -6.54
CA HIS A 83 -3.34 18.73 -7.76
C HIS A 83 -4.18 17.45 -7.78
N ILE A 84 -4.15 16.75 -8.89
CA ILE A 84 -4.71 15.41 -9.03
C ILE A 84 -3.64 14.43 -9.51
N HIS A 85 -3.90 13.14 -9.35
CA HIS A 85 -3.20 12.09 -10.07
C HIS A 85 -4.13 11.41 -11.08
N ASN A 86 -3.54 10.92 -12.18
CA ASN A 86 -4.28 10.21 -13.22
C ASN A 86 -4.66 8.78 -12.84
N ILE A 87 -4.09 8.25 -11.76
CA ILE A 87 -4.29 6.89 -11.24
C ILE A 87 -4.53 6.94 -9.74
N THR A 88 -5.22 5.94 -9.21
CA THR A 88 -5.36 5.75 -7.77
C THR A 88 -4.04 5.27 -7.18
N TYR A 89 -3.61 5.86 -6.07
CA TYR A 89 -2.45 5.43 -5.33
C TYR A 89 -2.75 5.26 -3.86
N ARG A 90 -1.94 4.47 -3.19
CA ARG A 90 -2.07 4.19 -1.76
C ARG A 90 -0.76 4.46 -1.05
N GLY A 91 -0.83 4.94 0.17
CA GLY A 91 0.34 5.27 0.96
C GLY A 91 0.29 4.72 2.37
N VAL A 92 1.47 4.37 2.89
CA VAL A 92 1.67 4.07 4.31
C VAL A 92 2.79 4.95 4.84
N VAL A 93 2.53 5.67 5.93
CA VAL A 93 3.54 6.51 6.58
C VAL A 93 4.57 5.63 7.26
N ILE A 94 5.85 5.83 6.91
CA ILE A 94 6.98 5.13 7.54
C ILE A 94 7.58 5.99 8.66
N GLN A 95 7.66 7.31 8.44
CA GLN A 95 8.30 8.24 9.37
C GLN A 95 7.68 9.63 9.27
N GLY A 96 7.60 10.33 10.39
CA GLY A 96 7.13 11.70 10.47
C GLY A 96 5.62 11.85 10.55
N LEU A 97 5.13 12.97 10.06
CA LEU A 97 3.72 13.35 10.04
C LEU A 97 3.34 13.80 8.62
N LEU A 98 2.38 13.12 8.03
CA LEU A 98 1.90 13.42 6.68
C LEU A 98 0.41 13.77 6.71
N HIS A 99 0.01 14.64 5.79
CA HIS A 99 -1.38 14.95 5.49
C HIS A 99 -1.61 14.78 4.00
N ASN A 100 -2.71 14.13 3.62
CA ASN A 100 -3.09 13.93 2.22
C ASN A 100 -4.61 13.99 2.11
N ASP A 101 -5.16 15.15 1.75
CA ASP A 101 -6.59 15.38 1.68
C ASP A 101 -6.92 16.63 0.86
N ASP A 102 -8.20 16.97 0.72
CA ASP A 102 -8.66 18.22 0.14
C ASP A 102 -7.96 19.43 0.77
N GLU A 103 -7.66 20.45 -0.02
CA GLU A 103 -6.95 21.65 0.45
C GLU A 103 -7.67 22.42 1.58
N LYS A 104 -8.99 22.26 1.68
CA LYS A 104 -9.85 22.89 2.68
C LYS A 104 -10.12 22.01 3.89
N ALA A 105 -9.74 20.73 3.83
CA ALA A 105 -9.87 19.84 4.96
C ALA A 105 -8.99 20.30 6.12
N GLU A 106 -9.46 20.09 7.36
CA GLU A 106 -8.59 20.25 8.51
C GLU A 106 -7.43 19.25 8.42
N LYS A 107 -6.23 19.72 8.71
CA LYS A 107 -5.02 18.89 8.60
C LYS A 107 -5.02 17.79 9.65
N GLN A 108 -5.44 16.61 9.24
CA GLN A 108 -5.20 15.39 9.99
C GLN A 108 -3.77 14.94 9.73
N TRP A 109 -2.90 15.09 10.73
CA TRP A 109 -1.52 14.65 10.66
C TRP A 109 -1.42 13.15 10.95
N LEU A 110 -1.18 12.37 9.92
CA LEU A 110 -1.04 10.92 9.96
C LEU A 110 0.38 10.54 10.42
N PRO A 111 0.55 9.89 11.59
CA PRO A 111 1.85 9.40 12.06
C PRO A 111 2.26 8.10 11.36
N ALA A 112 3.49 7.62 11.67
CA ALA A 112 4.00 6.35 11.17
C ALA A 112 3.04 5.19 11.44
N GLY A 113 2.83 4.31 10.45
CA GLY A 113 1.86 3.22 10.48
C GLY A 113 0.46 3.59 9.95
N SER A 114 0.17 4.86 9.74
CA SER A 114 -1.08 5.32 9.14
C SER A 114 -1.13 5.01 7.65
N TYR A 115 -2.35 4.86 7.13
CA TYR A 115 -2.64 4.50 5.74
C TYR A 115 -3.54 5.55 5.09
N TRP A 116 -3.34 5.80 3.80
CA TRP A 116 -4.29 6.55 2.97
C TRP A 116 -4.46 5.94 1.58
N GLN A 117 -5.61 6.20 0.96
CA GLN A 117 -5.89 5.97 -0.44
C GLN A 117 -6.32 7.29 -1.07
N GLN A 118 -5.68 7.64 -2.18
CA GLN A 118 -6.01 8.80 -2.99
C GLN A 118 -6.58 8.34 -4.33
N PRO A 119 -7.87 8.58 -4.61
CA PRO A 119 -8.48 8.24 -5.89
C PRO A 119 -7.87 9.01 -7.07
N ALA A 120 -7.90 8.37 -8.24
CA ALA A 120 -7.60 9.06 -9.49
C ALA A 120 -8.56 10.21 -9.72
N GLY A 121 -8.05 11.36 -10.17
CA GLY A 121 -8.84 12.54 -10.50
C GLY A 121 -9.31 13.39 -9.32
N GLU A 122 -9.20 12.91 -8.10
CA GLU A 122 -9.60 13.64 -6.87
C GLU A 122 -8.55 14.69 -6.50
N ALA A 123 -9.00 15.94 -6.35
CA ALA A 123 -8.12 17.06 -5.99
C ALA A 123 -7.69 16.99 -4.52
N HIS A 124 -6.40 17.14 -4.26
CA HIS A 124 -5.84 17.09 -2.91
C HIS A 124 -4.54 17.87 -2.80
N ILE A 125 -4.08 18.04 -1.56
CA ILE A 125 -2.72 18.44 -1.22
C ILE A 125 -2.02 17.33 -0.46
N THR A 126 -0.69 17.28 -0.56
CA THR A 126 0.15 16.48 0.33
C THR A 126 1.01 17.45 1.13
N ALA A 127 1.02 17.31 2.45
CA ALA A 127 1.85 18.11 3.34
C ALA A 127 2.61 17.25 4.35
N ALA A 128 3.71 17.79 4.91
CA ALA A 128 4.58 17.10 5.85
C ALA A 128 5.04 18.06 6.94
N ASP A 129 4.99 17.61 8.23
CA ASP A 129 5.33 18.42 9.40
C ASP A 129 6.31 17.75 10.40
N GLY A 130 6.66 16.49 10.21
CA GLY A 130 7.72 15.84 11.00
C GLY A 130 9.11 16.38 10.63
N GLU A 131 10.10 16.19 11.51
CA GLU A 131 11.51 16.57 11.22
C GLU A 131 12.03 15.81 10.00
N GLU A 132 11.72 14.53 9.91
CA GLU A 132 11.93 13.68 8.75
C GLU A 132 10.60 13.03 8.38
N ASN A 133 10.27 13.00 7.10
CA ASN A 133 9.00 12.46 6.61
C ASN A 133 9.25 11.51 5.46
N MET A 134 8.74 10.30 5.60
CA MET A 134 8.85 9.26 4.58
C MET A 134 7.58 8.42 4.53
N ALA A 135 7.10 8.15 3.32
CA ALA A 135 6.03 7.21 3.06
C ALA A 135 6.45 6.18 2.02
N PHE A 136 5.83 5.02 2.07
CA PHE A 136 5.77 4.06 0.99
C PHE A 136 4.52 4.32 0.15
N LEU A 137 4.65 4.33 -1.18
CA LEU A 137 3.54 4.45 -2.12
C LEU A 137 3.43 3.19 -2.99
N ASP A 138 2.18 2.73 -3.18
CA ASP A 138 1.79 1.59 -4.02
C ASP A 138 0.85 2.07 -5.12
N ILE A 139 1.18 1.77 -6.38
CA ILE A 139 0.35 1.98 -7.55
C ILE A 139 0.10 0.65 -8.29
N GLN A 140 -1.12 0.49 -8.79
CA GLN A 140 -1.50 -0.72 -9.54
C GLN A 140 -1.25 -0.59 -11.04
N GLU A 141 -1.11 0.63 -11.50
CA GLU A 141 -0.86 1.00 -12.89
C GLU A 141 -0.05 2.30 -12.93
N GLY A 142 0.45 2.68 -14.09
CA GLY A 142 1.19 3.91 -14.30
C GLY A 142 0.91 4.54 -15.66
N PRO A 143 1.61 5.57 -16.05
CA PRO A 143 2.60 6.31 -15.24
C PRO A 143 1.96 7.12 -14.11
N TYR A 144 2.68 7.35 -13.02
CA TYR A 144 2.25 8.22 -11.91
C TYR A 144 2.48 9.68 -12.28
N LEU A 145 1.41 10.36 -12.66
CA LEU A 145 1.47 11.76 -13.13
C LEU A 145 0.78 12.70 -12.13
N VAL A 146 1.37 13.87 -11.94
CA VAL A 146 0.78 15.01 -11.24
C VAL A 146 0.17 15.94 -12.28
N LYS A 147 -1.11 16.27 -12.14
CA LYS A 147 -1.85 17.10 -13.07
C LYS A 147 -2.58 18.24 -12.35
N PRO A 148 -2.92 19.33 -13.06
CA PRO A 148 -3.66 20.45 -12.47
C PRO A 148 -5.09 20.05 -12.11
N THR A 149 -5.67 20.69 -11.09
CA THR A 149 -7.06 20.46 -10.64
C THR A 149 -8.12 20.75 -11.70
N SER A 150 -7.79 21.54 -12.74
CA SER A 150 -8.68 21.75 -13.90
C SER A 150 -8.95 20.47 -14.72
N GLU A 151 -8.14 19.43 -14.52
CA GLU A 151 -8.32 18.10 -15.13
C GLU A 151 -9.00 17.10 -14.18
N ALA A 152 -9.57 17.57 -13.05
CA ALA A 152 -10.20 16.71 -12.06
C ALA A 152 -11.39 15.93 -12.64
N PHE A 153 -11.56 14.70 -12.19
CA PHE A 153 -12.68 13.82 -12.55
C PHE A 153 -13.02 12.88 -11.38
N ASP A 154 -14.24 12.38 -11.35
CA ASP A 154 -14.68 11.38 -10.37
C ASP A 154 -14.58 9.97 -11.00
N ASN A 155 -13.72 9.11 -10.45
CA ASN A 155 -13.58 7.71 -10.85
C ASN A 155 -14.50 6.76 -10.05
N GLY A 156 -15.35 7.29 -9.18
CA GLY A 156 -16.25 6.52 -8.32
C GLY A 156 -15.64 6.05 -6.99
N GLU A 157 -14.32 6.15 -6.81
CA GLU A 157 -13.66 5.88 -5.52
C GLU A 157 -13.76 7.08 -4.59
N ARG A 158 -13.42 6.88 -3.31
CA ARG A 158 -13.37 7.97 -2.32
C ARG A 158 -12.04 7.97 -1.58
N PRO A 159 -11.54 9.13 -1.15
CA PRO A 159 -10.36 9.22 -0.30
C PRO A 159 -10.57 8.45 1.01
N VAL A 160 -9.50 7.82 1.47
CA VAL A 160 -9.48 7.12 2.76
C VAL A 160 -8.25 7.57 3.52
N ASN A 161 -8.44 8.02 4.75
CA ASN A 161 -7.37 8.34 5.69
C ASN A 161 -7.60 7.57 6.98
N VAL A 162 -6.67 6.70 7.36
CA VAL A 162 -6.74 5.88 8.57
C VAL A 162 -5.52 6.16 9.43
N ASP A 163 -5.73 6.84 10.55
CA ASP A 163 -4.70 6.99 11.58
C ASP A 163 -4.31 5.60 12.13
N GLN A 164 -3.04 5.41 12.45
CA GLN A 164 -2.52 4.14 12.96
C GLN A 164 -3.25 3.67 14.23
N SER A 165 -3.79 4.59 15.03
CA SER A 165 -4.56 4.28 16.24
C SER A 165 -5.96 3.71 15.93
N ASN A 166 -6.47 3.93 14.72
CA ASN A 166 -7.75 3.41 14.24
C ASN A 166 -7.61 2.14 13.40
N MET A 167 -6.39 1.59 13.29
CA MET A 167 -6.16 0.36 12.54
C MET A 167 -6.78 -0.82 13.28
N VAL A 168 -7.61 -1.59 12.57
CA VAL A 168 -8.25 -2.80 13.12
C VAL A 168 -7.30 -3.99 12.95
N TRP A 169 -6.80 -4.51 14.05
CA TRP A 169 -5.89 -5.65 14.08
C TRP A 169 -6.64 -6.94 14.43
N LEU A 170 -6.50 -7.95 13.59
CA LEU A 170 -6.96 -9.31 13.83
C LEU A 170 -5.83 -10.14 14.40
N HIS A 171 -6.12 -10.96 15.42
CA HIS A 171 -5.14 -11.83 16.06
C HIS A 171 -4.97 -13.15 15.30
N ALA A 172 -3.88 -13.85 15.55
CA ALA A 172 -3.56 -15.13 14.90
C ALA A 172 -4.70 -16.16 14.99
N ASN A 173 -5.45 -16.19 16.09
CA ASN A 173 -6.58 -17.10 16.27
C ASN A 173 -7.75 -16.83 15.33
N ASP A 174 -7.82 -15.63 14.76
CA ASP A 174 -8.87 -15.19 13.86
C ASP A 174 -8.47 -15.31 12.38
N ILE A 175 -7.29 -15.89 12.10
CA ILE A 175 -6.65 -15.87 10.78
C ILE A 175 -6.11 -17.26 10.44
N GLU A 176 -6.71 -17.92 9.44
CA GLU A 176 -6.36 -19.30 9.06
C GLU A 176 -4.92 -19.47 8.52
N TRP A 177 -4.35 -18.45 7.92
CA TRP A 177 -3.01 -18.49 7.31
C TRP A 177 -1.87 -18.07 8.27
N VAL A 178 -2.18 -17.77 9.52
CA VAL A 178 -1.22 -17.48 10.59
C VAL A 178 -1.20 -18.63 11.58
N ALA A 179 0.00 -19.08 11.97
CA ALA A 179 0.13 -20.14 12.96
C ALA A 179 -0.43 -19.72 14.32
N ASP A 180 -1.24 -20.58 14.91
CA ASP A 180 -1.78 -20.40 16.25
C ASP A 180 -0.65 -20.09 17.26
N LYS A 181 -0.94 -19.24 18.24
CA LYS A 181 -0.01 -18.82 19.32
C LYS A 181 1.23 -18.04 18.85
N SER A 182 1.27 -17.59 17.60
CA SER A 182 2.38 -16.80 17.10
C SER A 182 2.41 -15.36 17.62
N ASN A 183 1.32 -14.88 18.24
CA ASN A 183 1.07 -13.47 18.60
C ASN A 183 1.26 -12.50 17.40
N VAL A 184 1.09 -12.99 16.20
CA VAL A 184 1.07 -12.20 14.96
C VAL A 184 -0.30 -11.58 14.79
N GLU A 185 -0.35 -10.33 14.36
CA GLU A 185 -1.59 -9.63 14.05
C GLU A 185 -1.57 -9.15 12.60
N THR A 186 -2.74 -9.03 11.99
CA THR A 186 -2.87 -8.47 10.64
C THR A 186 -3.97 -7.42 10.57
N ALA A 187 -3.77 -6.42 9.72
CA ALA A 187 -4.80 -5.44 9.38
C ALA A 187 -4.97 -5.38 7.87
N PHE A 188 -6.23 -5.46 7.39
CA PHE A 188 -6.54 -5.34 5.98
C PHE A 188 -6.62 -3.88 5.58
N LEU A 189 -5.98 -3.53 4.47
CA LEU A 189 -5.95 -2.16 3.98
C LEU A 189 -6.88 -1.98 2.78
N TRP A 190 -6.73 -2.80 1.76
CA TRP A 190 -7.50 -2.71 0.52
C TRP A 190 -7.47 -4.01 -0.27
N GLY A 191 -8.34 -4.10 -1.28
CA GLY A 191 -8.45 -5.24 -2.18
C GLY A 191 -9.52 -6.24 -1.78
N SER A 192 -9.47 -7.45 -2.35
CA SER A 192 -10.40 -8.53 -2.06
C SER A 192 -9.70 -9.75 -1.49
N HIS A 193 -10.42 -10.50 -0.65
CA HIS A 193 -9.98 -11.80 -0.14
C HIS A 193 -10.25 -12.95 -1.12
N ASP A 194 -10.93 -12.66 -2.24
CA ASP A 194 -11.19 -13.65 -3.26
C ASP A 194 -9.89 -14.18 -3.85
N GLU A 195 -9.91 -15.42 -4.30
CA GLU A 195 -8.76 -16.07 -4.90
C GLU A 195 -8.27 -15.28 -6.14
N ASN A 196 -6.97 -15.14 -6.28
CA ASN A 196 -6.30 -14.40 -7.36
C ASN A 196 -6.61 -12.88 -7.43
N GLN A 197 -7.29 -12.31 -6.43
CA GLN A 197 -7.50 -10.87 -6.35
C GLN A 197 -6.37 -10.18 -5.58
N LEU A 198 -5.97 -9.01 -6.09
CA LEU A 198 -4.93 -8.22 -5.47
C LEU A 198 -5.44 -7.57 -4.17
N ARG A 199 -4.61 -7.62 -3.14
CA ARG A 199 -4.89 -7.02 -1.83
C ARG A 199 -3.63 -6.56 -1.14
N ALA A 200 -3.79 -5.72 -0.14
CA ALA A 200 -2.73 -5.40 0.80
C ALA A 200 -3.18 -5.51 2.25
N THR A 201 -2.22 -5.95 3.06
CA THR A 201 -2.36 -6.08 4.51
C THR A 201 -1.13 -5.51 5.21
N LEU A 202 -1.31 -5.06 6.44
CA LEU A 202 -0.21 -4.92 7.38
C LEU A 202 -0.09 -6.21 8.18
N LEU A 203 1.13 -6.69 8.37
CA LEU A 203 1.46 -7.81 9.25
C LEU A 203 2.32 -7.28 10.39
N LYS A 204 1.87 -7.47 11.63
CA LYS A 204 2.58 -7.08 12.85
C LYS A 204 3.19 -8.32 13.47
N LEU A 205 4.51 -8.34 13.53
CA LEU A 205 5.32 -9.38 14.13
C LEU A 205 5.77 -8.94 15.53
N PRO A 206 5.55 -9.74 16.57
CA PRO A 206 5.98 -9.38 17.92
C PRO A 206 7.52 -9.33 18.04
N ALA A 207 8.01 -8.65 19.07
CA ALA A 207 9.42 -8.71 19.43
C ALA A 207 9.84 -10.17 19.71
N GLY A 208 10.98 -10.57 19.16
CA GLY A 208 11.49 -11.95 19.31
C GLY A 208 10.82 -12.97 18.40
N PHE A 209 9.99 -12.56 17.44
CA PHE A 209 9.46 -13.48 16.44
C PHE A 209 10.62 -14.14 15.68
N ASN A 210 10.53 -15.46 15.51
CA ASN A 210 11.50 -16.24 14.74
C ASN A 210 10.74 -17.33 13.98
N GLY A 211 10.58 -17.13 12.68
CA GLY A 211 9.70 -17.96 11.88
C GLY A 211 9.92 -17.81 10.39
N SER A 212 8.85 -17.88 9.63
CA SER A 212 8.90 -17.75 8.18
C SER A 212 7.61 -17.23 7.60
N ILE A 213 7.72 -16.57 6.45
CA ILE A 213 6.62 -16.29 5.52
C ILE A 213 6.81 -17.18 4.30
N LYS A 214 5.79 -17.97 3.94
CA LYS A 214 5.76 -18.75 2.71
C LYS A 214 4.78 -18.10 1.75
N ASN A 215 5.25 -17.67 0.60
CA ASN A 215 4.40 -17.17 -0.47
C ASN A 215 3.72 -18.33 -1.20
N LEU A 216 2.42 -18.24 -1.46
CA LEU A 216 1.63 -19.21 -2.22
C LEU A 216 0.98 -18.58 -3.46
N SER A 217 1.41 -17.39 -3.83
CA SER A 217 0.81 -16.60 -4.91
C SER A 217 1.85 -16.14 -5.95
N PRO A 218 1.45 -15.86 -7.20
CA PRO A 218 2.36 -15.36 -8.23
C PRO A 218 3.02 -14.02 -7.89
N ASN A 219 2.36 -13.21 -7.06
CA ASN A 219 2.85 -11.89 -6.65
C ASN A 219 2.83 -11.76 -5.14
N PHE A 220 4.01 -11.51 -4.59
CA PHE A 220 4.20 -11.21 -3.18
C PHE A 220 5.29 -10.14 -3.03
N ARG A 221 4.94 -9.02 -2.47
CA ARG A 221 5.85 -7.90 -2.22
C ARG A 221 5.65 -7.38 -0.81
N ALA A 222 6.73 -7.17 -0.09
CA ALA A 222 6.69 -6.72 1.29
C ALA A 222 7.63 -5.55 1.55
N VAL A 223 7.15 -4.56 2.32
CA VAL A 223 7.91 -3.38 2.72
C VAL A 223 7.90 -3.27 4.23
N VAL A 224 9.07 -3.08 4.83
CA VAL A 224 9.17 -2.82 6.28
C VAL A 224 8.69 -1.39 6.56
N ILE A 225 7.63 -1.27 7.36
CA ILE A 225 7.04 0.01 7.75
C ILE A 225 7.66 0.50 9.07
N SER A 226 7.77 -0.39 10.05
CA SER A 226 8.39 -0.06 11.34
C SER A 226 9.14 -1.26 11.90
N GLY A 227 10.01 -1.04 12.89
CA GLY A 227 10.75 -2.11 13.50
C GLY A 227 12.05 -2.46 12.79
N ASN A 228 12.40 -3.75 12.78
CA ASN A 228 13.52 -4.31 12.05
C ASN A 228 13.27 -5.79 11.76
N LEU A 229 13.69 -6.26 10.61
CA LEU A 229 13.46 -7.62 10.13
C LEU A 229 14.79 -8.20 9.66
N SER A 230 15.25 -9.29 10.29
CA SER A 230 16.31 -10.12 9.73
C SER A 230 15.67 -11.10 8.74
N HIS A 231 16.18 -11.18 7.52
CA HIS A 231 15.56 -11.88 6.39
C HIS A 231 16.58 -12.70 5.61
N GLN A 232 16.19 -13.89 5.17
CA GLN A 232 16.93 -14.71 4.20
C GLN A 232 15.99 -15.71 3.49
N PHE A 233 16.21 -15.97 2.21
CA PHE A 233 15.47 -17.03 1.50
C PHE A 233 16.03 -18.42 1.76
N SER A 234 17.29 -18.55 2.09
CA SER A 234 17.94 -19.80 2.43
C SER A 234 18.76 -19.65 3.71
N LYS A 235 18.68 -20.66 4.60
CA LYS A 235 19.51 -20.67 5.83
C LYS A 235 21.02 -20.74 5.55
N LYS A 236 21.42 -21.00 4.30
CA LYS A 236 22.83 -21.01 3.85
C LYS A 236 23.30 -19.62 3.38
N GLU A 237 22.40 -18.68 3.15
CA GLU A 237 22.71 -17.33 2.72
C GLU A 237 22.96 -16.40 3.94
N ALA A 238 23.67 -15.31 3.69
CA ALA A 238 23.80 -14.25 4.68
C ALA A 238 22.43 -13.60 4.94
N LYS A 239 22.20 -13.23 6.19
CA LYS A 239 20.97 -12.50 6.56
C LYS A 239 21.03 -11.06 6.05
N ASN A 240 19.92 -10.59 5.54
CA ASN A 240 19.70 -9.17 5.25
C ASN A 240 19.01 -8.53 6.45
N GLU A 241 19.53 -7.41 6.91
CA GLU A 241 18.90 -6.61 7.97
C GLU A 241 18.04 -5.52 7.31
N LEU A 242 16.73 -5.74 7.37
CA LEU A 242 15.74 -4.87 6.74
C LEU A 242 15.18 -3.88 7.77
N ARG A 243 15.50 -2.59 7.56
CA ARG A 243 15.00 -1.45 8.34
C ARG A 243 13.79 -0.83 7.64
N PRO A 244 13.03 0.08 8.27
CA PRO A 244 11.93 0.80 7.64
C PRO A 244 12.32 1.38 6.28
N GLY A 245 11.49 1.14 5.25
CA GLY A 245 11.78 1.46 3.87
C GLY A 245 12.50 0.36 3.07
N SER A 246 12.90 -0.75 3.71
CA SER A 246 13.42 -1.92 2.99
C SER A 246 12.29 -2.73 2.37
N TYR A 247 12.59 -3.41 1.28
CA TYR A 247 11.68 -4.22 0.49
C TYR A 247 12.23 -5.63 0.26
N PHE A 248 11.33 -6.62 0.17
CA PHE A 248 11.62 -7.91 -0.43
C PHE A 248 10.42 -8.41 -1.24
N GLY A 249 10.72 -9.00 -2.38
CA GLY A 249 9.78 -9.78 -3.19
C GLY A 249 10.02 -11.27 -2.99
N ALA A 250 9.00 -12.10 -3.19
CA ALA A 250 9.13 -13.56 -3.10
C ALA A 250 8.45 -14.23 -4.29
N GLU A 251 9.13 -15.16 -4.93
CA GLU A 251 8.55 -16.04 -5.94
C GLU A 251 7.45 -16.91 -5.34
N GLU A 252 6.59 -17.43 -6.21
CA GLU A 252 5.59 -18.42 -5.82
C GLU A 252 6.27 -19.66 -5.20
N ASN A 253 5.75 -20.10 -4.05
CA ASN A 253 6.28 -21.18 -3.21
C ASN A 253 7.62 -20.86 -2.50
N ALA A 254 8.18 -19.67 -2.67
CA ALA A 254 9.35 -19.26 -1.90
C ALA A 254 9.02 -19.12 -0.41
N LYS A 255 10.02 -19.39 0.42
CA LYS A 255 9.96 -19.29 1.87
C LYS A 255 11.02 -18.29 2.34
N ALA A 256 10.58 -17.21 2.92
CA ALA A 256 11.43 -16.25 3.61
C ALA A 256 11.54 -16.62 5.09
N PHE A 257 12.74 -16.90 5.58
CA PHE A 257 13.00 -17.03 7.02
C PHE A 257 13.21 -15.65 7.59
N ILE A 258 12.47 -15.33 8.64
CA ILE A 258 12.45 -14.00 9.22
C ILE A 258 12.57 -14.07 10.76
N SER A 259 13.20 -13.05 11.33
CA SER A 259 13.20 -12.83 12.77
C SER A 259 13.21 -11.34 13.10
N THR A 260 12.69 -11.00 14.29
CA THR A 260 12.60 -9.63 14.79
C THR A 260 13.22 -9.52 16.17
N THR A 261 13.83 -8.38 16.49
CA THR A 261 14.30 -8.07 17.85
C THR A 261 13.38 -7.11 18.58
N LYS A 262 12.50 -6.43 17.87
CA LYS A 262 11.44 -5.55 18.37
C LYS A 262 10.18 -5.75 17.54
N GLU A 263 9.04 -5.28 18.02
CA GLU A 263 7.82 -5.28 17.22
C GLU A 263 8.09 -4.66 15.84
N THR A 264 7.63 -5.35 14.80
CA THR A 264 7.90 -4.98 13.41
C THR A 264 6.63 -5.08 12.60
N VAL A 265 6.31 -4.01 11.88
CA VAL A 265 5.18 -3.96 10.96
C VAL A 265 5.70 -4.00 9.53
N ILE A 266 5.16 -4.90 8.72
CA ILE A 266 5.43 -4.99 7.28
C ILE A 266 4.13 -4.83 6.49
N TYR A 267 4.19 -4.05 5.42
CA TYR A 267 3.16 -4.00 4.40
C TYR A 267 3.35 -5.16 3.46
N ILE A 268 2.30 -5.91 3.16
CA ILE A 268 2.32 -7.02 2.20
C ILE A 268 1.28 -6.75 1.11
N ARG A 269 1.73 -6.76 -0.14
CA ARG A 269 0.90 -6.78 -1.34
C ARG A 269 0.99 -8.14 -2.00
N SER A 270 -0.17 -8.79 -2.18
CA SER A 270 -0.23 -10.10 -2.83
C SER A 270 -1.53 -10.28 -3.61
N ASN A 271 -1.51 -11.14 -4.62
CA ASN A 271 -2.72 -11.56 -5.33
C ASN A 271 -3.11 -13.01 -5.03
N GLY A 272 -2.87 -13.45 -3.82
CA GLY A 272 -3.19 -14.80 -3.35
C GLY A 272 -2.77 -15.00 -1.90
N SER A 273 -2.73 -16.25 -1.49
CA SER A 273 -2.43 -16.64 -0.12
C SER A 273 -0.94 -16.60 0.20
N PHE A 274 -0.62 -16.46 1.47
CA PHE A 274 0.69 -16.71 2.06
C PHE A 274 0.50 -17.27 3.46
N GLU A 275 1.50 -17.92 4.03
CA GLU A 275 1.47 -18.49 5.37
C GLU A 275 2.56 -17.86 6.25
N VAL A 276 2.23 -17.62 7.51
CA VAL A 276 3.16 -17.17 8.55
C VAL A 276 3.28 -18.27 9.61
N LYS A 277 4.49 -18.76 9.85
CA LYS A 277 4.76 -19.84 10.82
C LYS A 277 5.99 -19.56 11.64
#